data_0f9cb9a3b37d8ff1749827c4c693965a
#
_entry.id   0f9cb9a3b37d8ff1749827c4c693965a
#
_cell.length_a   1.000
_cell.length_b   1.000
_cell.length_c   1.000
_cell.angle_alpha   90.00
_cell.angle_beta   90.00
_cell.angle_gamma   90.00
#
_symmetry.space_group_name_H-M   'P 1'
#
loop_
_entity.id
_entity.type
_entity.pdbx_description
1 polymer ?
#
loop_
_entity_poly.entity_id
_entity_poly.type
_entity_poly.pdbx_seq_one_letter_code
_entity_poly.pdbx_strand_id
1 'polypeptide(L)'
;VTGALFAITDECERSLDRYEGYPNLYTKKYHMKWHDDMNKFLPQKVMFYSMVDKQLVYPPSKGYLETIVVGYADCGLPTEPLIKAIKFSADRLD
;
A
#
# COMPACT_ATOMS: atom_id res chain seq x y z
N VAL A 1 0.58 -7.30 -4.62
CA VAL A 1 -0.16 -6.07 -4.31
C VAL A 1 0.09 -5.02 -5.38
N THR A 2 -0.98 -4.40 -5.83
CA THR A 2 -0.93 -3.33 -6.82
C THR A 2 -0.73 -1.99 -6.12
N GLY A 3 0.13 -1.16 -6.65
CA GLY A 3 0.39 0.15 -6.09
C GLY A 3 1.23 1.02 -7.01
N ALA A 4 1.61 2.18 -6.51
CA ALA A 4 2.46 3.12 -7.22
C ALA A 4 3.65 3.48 -6.34
N LEU A 5 4.79 3.73 -6.96
CA LEU A 5 6.00 4.11 -6.26
C LEU A 5 6.15 5.63 -6.26
N PHE A 6 6.46 6.17 -5.09
CA PHE A 6 6.69 7.60 -4.92
C PHE A 6 8.07 7.82 -4.29
N ALA A 7 8.79 8.79 -4.79
CA ALA A 7 10.01 9.25 -4.14
C ALA A 7 9.60 10.23 -3.03
N ILE A 8 9.98 9.93 -1.80
CA ILE A 8 9.62 10.75 -0.64
C ILE A 8 10.87 11.24 0.08
N THR A 9 10.73 12.34 0.81
CA THR A 9 11.78 12.87 1.66
C THR A 9 11.74 12.23 3.04
N ASP A 10 12.80 12.38 3.82
CA ASP A 10 12.82 11.92 5.21
C ASP A 10 11.71 12.57 6.04
N GLU A 11 11.40 13.83 5.75
CA GLU A 11 10.31 14.54 6.42
C GLU A 11 8.94 13.92 6.07
N CYS A 12 8.73 13.57 4.80
CA CYS A 12 7.52 12.85 4.38
C CYS A 12 7.41 11.51 5.09
N GLU A 13 8.52 10.78 5.21
CA GLU A 13 8.51 9.50 5.90
C GLU A 13 8.14 9.66 7.37
N ARG A 14 8.66 10.67 8.05
CA ARG A 14 8.29 10.93 9.45
C ARG A 14 6.81 11.24 9.60
N SER A 15 6.24 11.99 8.66
CA SER A 15 4.80 12.28 8.66
C SER A 15 3.97 11.03 8.46
N LEU A 16 4.39 10.16 7.55
CA LEU A 16 3.73 8.88 7.31
C LEU A 16 3.84 7.97 8.53
N ASP A 17 4.99 7.93 9.19
CA ASP A 17 5.19 7.15 10.42
C ASP A 17 4.15 7.52 11.47
N ARG A 18 3.89 8.80 11.65
CA ARG A 18 2.88 9.27 12.60
C ARG A 18 1.47 8.87 12.16
N TYR A 19 1.17 9.03 10.89
CA TYR A 19 -0.13 8.69 10.34
C TYR A 19 -0.43 7.20 10.47
N GLU A 20 0.57 6.36 10.18
CA GLU A 20 0.41 4.90 10.23
C GLU A 20 0.57 4.31 11.63
N GLY A 21 0.92 5.12 12.61
CA GLY A 21 1.16 4.63 13.98
C GLY A 21 2.36 3.70 14.08
N TYR A 22 3.41 4.00 13.33
CA TYR A 22 4.65 3.23 13.37
C TYR A 22 5.36 3.43 14.71
N PRO A 23 5.92 2.39 15.31
CA PRO A 23 5.96 0.99 14.87
C PRO A 23 4.84 0.10 15.47
N ASN A 24 3.88 0.68 16.17
CA ASN A 24 2.91 -0.09 16.99
C ASN A 24 1.76 -0.67 16.17
N LEU A 25 1.12 0.13 15.32
CA LEU A 25 0.01 -0.32 14.47
C LEU A 25 0.51 -0.88 13.16
N TYR A 26 1.42 -0.17 12.52
CA TYR A 26 2.08 -0.60 11.31
C TYR A 26 3.58 -0.64 11.50
N THR A 27 4.23 -1.56 10.84
CA THR A 27 5.69 -1.63 10.78
C THR A 27 6.14 -1.44 9.35
N LYS A 28 7.41 -1.14 9.17
CA LYS A 28 7.99 -0.95 7.84
C LYS A 28 8.57 -2.27 7.35
N LYS A 29 8.32 -2.57 6.09
CA LYS A 29 8.95 -3.69 5.39
C LYS A 29 9.58 -3.16 4.13
N TYR A 30 10.56 -3.89 3.63
CA TYR A 30 11.31 -3.48 2.47
C TYR A 30 11.30 -4.61 1.45
N HIS A 31 11.20 -4.21 0.19
CA HIS A 31 11.23 -5.13 -0.93
C HIS A 31 12.21 -4.59 -1.96
N MET A 32 13.00 -5.48 -2.55
CA MET A 32 13.91 -5.10 -3.63
C MET A 32 13.19 -5.24 -4.95
N LYS A 33 13.10 -4.15 -5.70
CA LYS A 33 12.52 -4.14 -7.03
C LYS A 33 13.59 -3.81 -8.05
N TRP A 34 13.62 -4.55 -9.14
CA TRP A 34 14.48 -4.22 -10.27
C TRP A 34 13.83 -3.10 -11.07
N HIS A 35 14.60 -2.08 -11.30
CA HIS A 35 14.16 -0.90 -12.04
C HIS A 35 15.05 -0.73 -13.28
N ASP A 36 14.42 -0.54 -14.44
CA ASP A 36 15.10 -0.30 -15.68
C ASP A 36 15.33 1.20 -15.83
N ASP A 37 16.57 1.60 -15.62
CA ASP A 37 16.99 3.00 -15.78
C ASP A 37 18.14 3.05 -16.78
N MET A 38 17.94 3.81 -17.87
CA MET A 38 18.94 3.99 -18.93
C MET A 38 19.48 2.65 -19.48
N ASN A 39 18.58 1.68 -19.71
CA ASN A 39 18.89 0.33 -20.19
C ASN A 39 19.70 -0.52 -19.22
N LYS A 40 19.65 -0.20 -17.94
CA LYS A 40 20.27 -0.99 -16.87
C LYS A 40 19.24 -1.36 -15.84
N PHE A 41 19.25 -2.63 -15.42
CA PHE A 41 18.43 -3.08 -14.29
C PHE A 41 19.19 -2.78 -13.00
N LEU A 42 18.63 -1.87 -12.19
CA LEU A 42 19.19 -1.51 -10.90
C LEU A 42 18.28 -1.99 -9.78
N PRO A 43 18.84 -2.57 -8.71
CA PRO A 43 18.03 -2.92 -7.56
C PRO A 43 17.58 -1.65 -6.84
N GLN A 44 16.28 -1.55 -6.56
CA GLN A 44 15.70 -0.44 -5.82
C GLN A 44 15.00 -0.96 -4.59
N LYS A 45 15.35 -0.40 -3.44
CA LYS A 45 14.73 -0.75 -2.18
C LYS A 45 13.43 0.04 -2.02
N VAL A 46 12.34 -0.68 -1.89
CA VAL A 46 11.00 -0.09 -1.75
C VAL A 46 10.51 -0.32 -0.33
N MET A 47 10.10 0.74 0.34
CA MET A 47 9.53 0.66 1.69
C MET A 47 8.01 0.66 1.60
N PHE A 48 7.36 -0.17 2.40
CA PHE A 48 5.92 -0.16 2.56
C PHE A 48 5.55 -0.46 4.00
N TYR A 49 4.37 -0.03 4.39
CA TYR A 49 3.85 -0.30 5.72
C TYR A 49 3.04 -1.58 5.73
N SER A 50 3.19 -2.37 6.78
CA SER A 50 2.46 -3.61 6.96
C SER A 50 1.87 -3.63 8.37
N MET A 51 0.61 -4.05 8.46
CA MET A 51 -0.08 -4.14 9.75
C MET A 51 0.61 -5.15 10.66
N VAL A 52 0.85 -4.77 11.91
CA VAL A 52 1.53 -5.64 12.88
C VAL A 52 0.63 -6.81 13.25
N ASP A 53 -0.65 -6.57 13.49
CA ASP A 53 -1.62 -7.61 13.82
C ASP A 53 -2.56 -7.82 12.63
N LYS A 54 -2.52 -9.03 12.05
CA LYS A 54 -3.31 -9.39 10.87
C LYS A 54 -4.38 -10.43 11.15
N GLN A 55 -4.74 -10.62 12.42
CA GLN A 55 -5.69 -11.66 12.79
C GLN A 55 -7.12 -11.37 12.34
N LEU A 56 -7.48 -10.09 12.21
CA LEU A 56 -8.82 -9.67 11.85
C LEU A 56 -8.83 -9.05 10.47
N VAL A 57 -9.80 -9.47 9.65
CA VAL A 57 -10.00 -8.94 8.29
C VAL A 57 -11.38 -8.28 8.27
N TYR A 58 -11.38 -6.97 7.99
CA TYR A 58 -12.61 -6.19 7.86
C TYR A 58 -12.62 -5.47 6.53
N PRO A 59 -13.79 -5.30 5.91
CA PRO A 59 -13.89 -4.45 4.74
C PRO A 59 -13.57 -3.00 5.13
N PRO A 60 -13.00 -2.22 4.21
CA PRO A 60 -12.71 -0.81 4.49
C PRO A 60 -14.00 0.00 4.65
N SER A 61 -13.91 1.11 5.38
CA SER A 61 -15.01 2.06 5.43
C SER A 61 -15.25 2.65 4.03
N LYS A 62 -16.45 3.20 3.80
CA LYS A 62 -16.79 3.79 2.53
C LYS A 62 -15.83 4.92 2.14
N GLY A 63 -15.52 5.81 3.08
CA GLY A 63 -14.61 6.93 2.82
C GLY A 63 -13.20 6.47 2.49
N TYR A 64 -12.69 5.48 3.21
CA TYR A 64 -11.38 4.91 2.95
C TYR A 64 -11.33 4.24 1.56
N LEU A 65 -12.38 3.48 1.23
CA LEU A 65 -12.48 2.82 -0.07
C LEU A 65 -12.51 3.84 -1.22
N GLU A 66 -13.25 4.92 -1.07
CA GLU A 66 -13.31 6.00 -2.06
C GLU A 66 -11.91 6.58 -2.30
N THR A 67 -11.14 6.79 -1.25
CA THR A 67 -9.76 7.27 -1.35
C THR A 67 -8.88 6.31 -2.15
N ILE A 68 -9.02 5.01 -1.91
CA ILE A 68 -8.28 3.98 -2.65
C ILE A 68 -8.67 4.00 -4.14
N VAL A 69 -9.97 4.09 -4.43
CA VAL A 69 -10.46 4.11 -5.82
C VAL A 69 -9.91 5.33 -6.57
N VAL A 70 -9.93 6.49 -5.94
CA VAL A 70 -9.36 7.71 -6.53
C VAL A 70 -7.86 7.52 -6.78
N GLY A 71 -7.13 6.93 -5.83
CA GLY A 71 -5.72 6.66 -6.02
C GLY A 71 -5.43 5.73 -7.20
N TYR A 72 -6.24 4.69 -7.35
CA TYR A 72 -6.12 3.79 -8.51
C TYR A 72 -6.34 4.53 -9.83
N ALA A 73 -7.36 5.38 -9.87
CA ALA A 73 -7.65 6.18 -11.07
C ALA A 73 -6.52 7.15 -11.38
N ASP A 74 -6.03 7.86 -10.38
CA ASP A 74 -4.97 8.86 -10.53
C ASP A 74 -3.67 8.23 -11.03
N CYS A 75 -3.37 7.00 -10.61
CA CYS A 75 -2.14 6.30 -10.99
C CYS A 75 -2.32 5.36 -12.18
N GLY A 76 -3.52 5.29 -12.77
CA GLY A 76 -3.79 4.42 -13.91
C GLY A 76 -3.68 2.95 -13.59
N LEU A 77 -4.01 2.54 -12.37
CA LEU A 77 -3.86 1.16 -11.94
C LEU A 77 -5.10 0.33 -12.29
N PRO A 78 -4.92 -0.97 -12.63
CA PRO A 78 -6.07 -1.85 -12.88
C PRO A 78 -6.86 -2.10 -11.60
N THR A 79 -8.19 -2.11 -11.69
CA THR A 79 -9.08 -2.22 -10.53
C THR A 79 -9.39 -3.66 -10.13
N GLU A 80 -9.07 -4.65 -10.96
CA GLU A 80 -9.37 -6.05 -10.68
C GLU A 80 -8.83 -6.55 -9.33
N PRO A 81 -7.56 -6.30 -8.97
CA PRO A 81 -7.07 -6.73 -7.66
C PRO A 81 -7.81 -6.10 -6.50
N LEU A 82 -8.26 -4.85 -6.66
CA LEU A 82 -9.03 -4.15 -5.65
C LEU A 82 -10.41 -4.79 -5.47
N ILE A 83 -11.09 -5.09 -6.56
CA ILE A 83 -12.39 -5.76 -6.53
C ILE A 83 -12.28 -7.12 -5.84
N LYS A 84 -11.26 -7.90 -6.15
CA LYS A 84 -11.02 -9.19 -5.51
C LYS A 84 -10.79 -9.05 -4.02
N ALA A 85 -10.02 -8.04 -3.61
CA ALA A 85 -9.74 -7.78 -2.19
C ALA A 85 -11.01 -7.39 -1.44
N ILE A 86 -11.87 -6.59 -2.05
CA ILE A 86 -13.14 -6.18 -1.45
C ILE A 86 -14.03 -7.41 -1.24
N LYS A 87 -14.17 -8.25 -2.24
CA LYS A 87 -14.97 -9.48 -2.15
C LYS A 87 -14.43 -10.42 -1.07
N PHE A 88 -13.11 -10.57 -1.01
CA PHE A 88 -12.46 -11.40 0.00
C PHE A 88 -12.78 -10.88 1.40
N SER A 89 -12.69 -9.58 1.63
CA SER A 89 -12.97 -8.97 2.93
C SER A 89 -14.45 -9.14 3.32
N ALA A 90 -15.37 -8.94 2.38
CA ALA A 90 -16.80 -9.09 2.63
C ALA A 90 -17.16 -10.53 2.98
N ASP A 91 -16.59 -11.50 2.25
CA ASP A 91 -16.86 -12.93 2.49
C ASP A 91 -16.35 -13.39 3.86
N ARG A 92 -15.36 -12.72 4.43
CA ARG A 92 -14.80 -13.07 5.75
C ARG A 92 -15.65 -12.60 6.93
N LEU A 93 -16.64 -11.74 6.70
CA LEU A 93 -17.54 -11.26 7.75
C LEU A 93 -18.69 -12.22 8.06
N ASP A 94 -18.95 -13.14 7.15
CA ASP A 94 -20.03 -14.14 7.32
C ASP A 94 -19.54 -15.38 8.10
#